data_9ba7bb0906a70760a60f8f071dc7b51e
#
_entry.id   9ba7bb0906a70760a60f8f071dc7b51e
#
_cell.length_a   1.000
_cell.length_b   1.000
_cell.length_c   1.000
_cell.angle_alpha   90.00
_cell.angle_beta   90.00
_cell.angle_gamma   90.00
#
_symmetry.space_group_name_H-M   'P 1'
#
loop_
_entity.id
_entity.type
_entity.pdbx_description
1 polymer ?
#
loop_
_entity_poly.entity_id
_entity_poly.type
_entity_poly.pdbx_seq_one_letter_code
_entity_poly.pdbx_strand_id
1 'polypeptide(L)'
;LVDDKLATKRLAIAAGLPVPDLYGVIASHRDVRELPKLVAGHRDFVIKPAHGSGGDGILVVSARVRDGSAYRLVDGTIMDGDDIGHHLSNIISGQYSLGGHRDVALIEYCVKFDPIFSECAYRGIPDIRVIVFRGYPVMAMLRLPTRKSHGKANLHQGAVGAGLDLATGETTCAVIGNSGITEHPDTGALIAGRQIPRWPYLLDFAARCHELTGLGYIGVDIVLDRDKGPMLLELNVRPGLNIQIANRCGLRDRLRIIEAQSDGVGVTERV
;
A
#
# COMPACT_ATOMS: atom_id res chain seq x y z
N LEU A 1 -0.47 -11.17 -13.21
CA LEU A 1 -0.87 -9.77 -13.43
C LEU A 1 -0.78 -8.95 -12.15
N VAL A 2 -1.44 -9.36 -11.09
CA VAL A 2 -1.55 -8.57 -9.84
C VAL A 2 -0.30 -8.67 -8.96
N ASP A 3 0.48 -9.74 -9.10
CA ASP A 3 1.78 -9.88 -8.42
C ASP A 3 2.89 -9.01 -9.07
N ASP A 4 2.60 -8.38 -10.22
CA ASP A 4 3.45 -7.42 -10.90
C ASP A 4 2.94 -5.99 -10.66
N LYS A 5 3.62 -5.26 -9.77
CA LYS A 5 3.27 -3.87 -9.41
C LYS A 5 3.37 -2.92 -10.60
N LEU A 6 4.28 -3.18 -11.55
CA LEU A 6 4.41 -2.35 -12.74
C LEU A 6 3.23 -2.55 -13.70
N ALA A 7 2.84 -3.80 -13.94
CA ALA A 7 1.68 -4.11 -14.78
C ALA A 7 0.38 -3.55 -14.14
N THR A 8 0.18 -3.78 -12.84
CA THR A 8 -0.96 -3.24 -12.09
C THR A 8 -1.02 -1.71 -12.17
N LYS A 9 0.12 -1.03 -11.99
CA LYS A 9 0.21 0.44 -12.08
C LYS A 9 -0.18 0.95 -13.49
N ARG A 10 0.29 0.29 -14.54
CA ARG A 10 -0.05 0.65 -15.92
C ARG A 10 -1.54 0.51 -16.21
N LEU A 11 -2.16 -0.56 -15.74
CA LEU A 11 -3.61 -0.76 -15.85
C LEU A 11 -4.39 0.31 -15.10
N ALA A 12 -3.98 0.63 -13.86
CA ALA A 12 -4.62 1.66 -13.06
C ALA A 12 -4.54 3.04 -13.74
N ILE A 13 -3.37 3.41 -14.28
CA ILE A 13 -3.18 4.65 -15.05
C ILE A 13 -4.11 4.68 -16.28
N ALA A 14 -4.16 3.60 -17.06
CA ALA A 14 -5.02 3.50 -18.23
C ALA A 14 -6.52 3.62 -17.91
N ALA A 15 -6.92 3.20 -16.70
CA ALA A 15 -8.29 3.31 -16.19
C ALA A 15 -8.57 4.64 -15.45
N GLY A 16 -7.60 5.56 -15.41
CA GLY A 16 -7.74 6.84 -14.71
C GLY A 16 -7.80 6.73 -13.19
N LEU A 17 -7.30 5.64 -12.60
CA LEU A 17 -7.18 5.51 -11.15
C LEU A 17 -5.86 6.14 -10.66
N PRO A 18 -5.91 7.02 -9.65
CA PRO A 18 -4.71 7.62 -9.07
C PRO A 18 -3.76 6.57 -8.50
N VAL A 19 -2.49 6.67 -8.87
CA VAL A 19 -1.36 5.87 -8.37
C VAL A 19 -0.19 6.78 -8.09
N PRO A 20 0.79 6.43 -7.24
CA PRO A 20 2.04 7.17 -7.14
C PRO A 20 2.72 7.29 -8.51
N ASP A 21 3.14 8.51 -8.90
CA ASP A 21 3.76 8.74 -10.21
C ASP A 21 4.98 7.85 -10.40
N LEU A 22 5.10 7.23 -11.56
CA LEU A 22 6.26 6.43 -11.94
C LEU A 22 7.30 7.34 -12.59
N TYR A 23 8.44 7.53 -11.95
CA TYR A 23 9.55 8.32 -12.48
C TYR A 23 10.39 7.54 -13.49
N GLY A 24 10.47 6.21 -13.31
CA GLY A 24 11.14 5.33 -14.23
C GLY A 24 11.22 3.89 -13.75
N VAL A 25 11.76 3.04 -14.61
CA VAL A 25 11.99 1.62 -14.36
C VAL A 25 13.44 1.28 -14.66
N ILE A 26 14.10 0.59 -13.73
CA ILE A 26 15.44 0.07 -13.92
C ILE A 26 15.33 -1.45 -14.08
N ALA A 27 15.57 -1.94 -15.30
CA ALA A 27 15.36 -3.34 -15.69
C ALA A 27 16.66 -4.11 -15.89
N SER A 28 17.79 -3.44 -16.00
CA SER A 28 19.10 -4.06 -16.20
C SER A 28 20.19 -3.35 -15.40
N HIS A 29 21.29 -4.04 -15.15
CA HIS A 29 22.46 -3.43 -14.48
C HIS A 29 23.01 -2.21 -15.24
N ARG A 30 22.81 -2.15 -16.57
CA ARG A 30 23.18 -0.98 -17.38
C ARG A 30 22.34 0.24 -17.00
N ASP A 31 21.04 0.03 -16.74
CA ASP A 31 20.07 1.10 -16.46
C ASP A 31 20.27 1.71 -15.07
N VAL A 32 20.99 1.06 -14.15
CA VAL A 32 21.32 1.59 -12.82
C VAL A 32 21.95 2.98 -12.91
N ARG A 33 22.75 3.23 -13.96
CA ARG A 33 23.42 4.53 -14.22
C ARG A 33 22.42 5.66 -14.56
N GLU A 34 21.20 5.33 -14.93
CA GLU A 34 20.17 6.31 -15.28
C GLU A 34 19.44 6.86 -14.03
N LEU A 35 19.60 6.23 -12.84
CA LEU A 35 18.93 6.68 -11.61
C LEU A 35 19.12 8.19 -11.35
N PRO A 36 20.33 8.78 -11.40
CA PRO A 36 20.49 10.21 -11.14
C PRO A 36 19.66 11.10 -12.06
N LYS A 37 19.46 10.70 -13.32
CA LYS A 37 18.61 11.43 -14.28
C LYS A 37 17.13 11.26 -13.95
N LEU A 38 16.70 10.01 -13.63
CA LEU A 38 15.31 9.74 -13.29
C LEU A 38 14.83 10.54 -12.07
N VAL A 39 15.73 10.80 -11.12
CA VAL A 39 15.40 11.52 -9.88
C VAL A 39 15.91 12.97 -9.87
N ALA A 40 16.39 13.51 -10.99
CA ALA A 40 17.02 14.85 -11.04
C ALA A 40 16.11 15.97 -10.52
N GLY A 41 14.81 15.92 -10.85
CA GLY A 41 13.80 16.88 -10.42
C GLY A 41 13.11 16.56 -9.09
N HIS A 42 13.50 15.47 -8.41
CA HIS A 42 12.80 14.96 -7.25
C HIS A 42 13.69 14.99 -6.01
N ARG A 43 13.18 15.56 -4.92
CA ARG A 43 13.87 15.60 -3.63
C ARG A 43 13.85 14.25 -2.94
N ASP A 44 12.72 13.59 -3.01
CA ASP A 44 12.42 12.31 -2.39
C ASP A 44 11.76 11.37 -3.40
N PHE A 45 11.93 10.09 -3.19
CA PHE A 45 11.38 9.04 -4.06
C PHE A 45 11.43 7.68 -3.37
N VAL A 46 10.75 6.71 -3.94
CA VAL A 46 10.77 5.32 -3.50
C VAL A 46 11.39 4.45 -4.57
N ILE A 47 12.25 3.52 -4.15
CA ILE A 47 12.72 2.39 -4.95
C ILE A 47 12.02 1.14 -4.45
N LYS A 48 11.37 0.38 -5.32
CA LYS A 48 10.73 -0.89 -4.93
C LYS A 48 10.78 -1.94 -6.04
N PRO A 49 10.90 -3.24 -5.68
CA PRO A 49 10.81 -4.34 -6.64
C PRO A 49 9.38 -4.46 -7.19
N ALA A 50 9.23 -4.81 -8.47
CA ALA A 50 7.92 -5.03 -9.07
C ALA A 50 7.22 -6.28 -8.51
N HIS A 51 7.97 -7.36 -8.23
CA HIS A 51 7.45 -8.64 -7.74
C HIS A 51 7.77 -8.91 -6.26
N GLY A 52 8.23 -7.91 -5.51
CA GLY A 52 8.50 -8.03 -4.06
C GLY A 52 7.21 -8.10 -3.23
N SER A 53 7.31 -8.68 -2.04
CA SER A 53 6.21 -8.77 -1.07
C SER A 53 6.64 -8.30 0.32
N GLY A 54 5.68 -8.00 1.20
CA GLY A 54 5.95 -7.66 2.61
C GLY A 54 6.75 -6.38 2.85
N GLY A 55 7.00 -5.59 1.81
CA GLY A 55 7.83 -4.39 1.88
C GLY A 55 9.34 -4.67 1.85
N ASP A 56 9.76 -5.88 1.47
CA ASP A 56 11.16 -6.22 1.32
C ASP A 56 11.74 -5.62 0.03
N GLY A 57 12.97 -5.13 0.12
CA GLY A 57 13.63 -4.43 -0.99
C GLY A 57 13.13 -3.01 -1.25
N ILE A 58 12.21 -2.47 -0.43
CA ILE A 58 11.76 -1.08 -0.54
C ILE A 58 12.76 -0.15 0.14
N LEU A 59 13.24 0.86 -0.59
CA LEU A 59 13.98 1.99 -0.03
C LEU A 59 13.15 3.27 -0.20
N VAL A 60 12.97 4.00 0.90
CA VAL A 60 12.32 5.30 0.90
C VAL A 60 13.37 6.38 1.10
N VAL A 61 13.68 7.09 0.03
CA VAL A 61 14.65 8.19 0.03
C VAL A 61 13.93 9.48 0.41
N SER A 62 14.36 10.10 1.50
CA SER A 62 13.79 11.36 2.02
C SER A 62 14.48 12.61 1.48
N ALA A 63 15.74 12.49 1.08
CA ALA A 63 16.49 13.59 0.49
C ALA A 63 17.70 13.11 -0.30
N ARG A 64 18.08 13.89 -1.29
CA ARG A 64 19.40 13.83 -1.93
C ARG A 64 20.36 14.73 -1.12
N VAL A 65 21.57 14.25 -0.85
CA VAL A 65 22.58 14.95 -0.07
C VAL A 65 23.93 14.95 -0.81
N ARG A 66 24.90 15.70 -0.33
CA ARG A 66 26.25 15.80 -0.93
C ARG A 66 26.16 16.14 -2.43
N ASP A 67 25.46 17.24 -2.75
CA ASP A 67 25.25 17.71 -4.13
C ASP A 67 24.63 16.65 -5.06
N GLY A 68 23.84 15.73 -4.46
CA GLY A 68 23.15 14.68 -5.20
C GLY A 68 23.91 13.39 -5.39
N SER A 69 25.13 13.27 -4.83
CA SER A 69 25.95 12.05 -4.90
C SER A 69 25.60 11.01 -3.84
N ALA A 70 24.79 11.35 -2.82
CA ALA A 70 24.31 10.44 -1.81
C ALA A 70 22.84 10.67 -1.50
N TYR A 71 22.23 9.70 -0.82
CA TYR A 71 20.80 9.60 -0.58
C TYR A 71 20.56 9.35 0.90
N ARG A 72 19.67 10.16 1.52
CA ARG A 72 19.24 9.94 2.90
C ARG A 72 17.93 9.19 2.91
N LEU A 73 17.87 8.08 3.60
CA LEU A 73 16.66 7.31 3.83
C LEU A 73 15.79 7.93 4.94
N VAL A 74 14.56 7.48 5.07
CA VAL A 74 13.61 7.97 6.11
C VAL A 74 14.04 7.60 7.53
N ASP A 75 14.83 6.55 7.71
CA ASP A 75 15.42 6.15 9.01
C ASP A 75 16.66 6.97 9.39
N GLY A 76 17.14 7.84 8.48
CA GLY A 76 18.33 8.67 8.64
C GLY A 76 19.61 8.07 8.05
N THR A 77 19.61 6.82 7.62
CA THR A 77 20.73 6.17 6.94
C THR A 77 21.14 6.95 5.69
N ILE A 78 22.43 7.09 5.45
CA ILE A 78 22.96 7.68 4.22
C ILE A 78 23.58 6.57 3.40
N MET A 79 23.11 6.45 2.16
CA MET A 79 23.66 5.55 1.14
C MET A 79 24.29 6.38 0.03
N ASP A 80 25.46 5.99 -0.42
CA ASP A 80 26.07 6.60 -1.59
C ASP A 80 25.55 6.00 -2.91
N GLY A 81 26.12 6.42 -4.04
CA GLY A 81 25.71 5.93 -5.36
C GLY A 81 26.00 4.43 -5.56
N ASP A 82 27.07 3.93 -4.98
CA ASP A 82 27.43 2.51 -5.07
C ASP A 82 26.52 1.65 -4.21
N ASP A 83 26.19 2.08 -2.99
CA ASP A 83 25.24 1.40 -2.11
C ASP A 83 23.86 1.24 -2.77
N ILE A 84 23.34 2.34 -3.34
CA ILE A 84 22.06 2.31 -4.09
C ILE A 84 22.20 1.43 -5.34
N GLY A 85 23.32 1.51 -6.05
CA GLY A 85 23.60 0.66 -7.22
C GLY A 85 23.59 -0.83 -6.87
N HIS A 86 24.20 -1.20 -5.75
CA HIS A 86 24.16 -2.56 -5.21
C HIS A 86 22.72 -2.99 -4.88
N HIS A 87 21.96 -2.13 -4.21
CA HIS A 87 20.57 -2.43 -3.87
C HIS A 87 19.71 -2.66 -5.12
N LEU A 88 19.84 -1.80 -6.14
CA LEU A 88 19.17 -1.96 -7.43
C LEU A 88 19.57 -3.26 -8.12
N SER A 89 20.86 -3.62 -8.08
CA SER A 89 21.37 -4.88 -8.62
C SER A 89 20.76 -6.09 -7.92
N ASN A 90 20.56 -6.02 -6.60
CA ASN A 90 19.90 -7.06 -5.82
C ASN A 90 18.43 -7.21 -6.21
N ILE A 91 17.71 -6.10 -6.47
CA ILE A 91 16.33 -6.16 -7.01
C ILE A 91 16.35 -6.86 -8.37
N ILE A 92 17.18 -6.40 -9.31
CA ILE A 92 17.25 -6.93 -10.68
C ILE A 92 17.59 -8.43 -10.70
N SER A 93 18.46 -8.87 -9.81
CA SER A 93 18.81 -10.29 -9.68
C SER A 93 17.71 -11.15 -9.07
N GLY A 94 16.64 -10.53 -8.53
CA GLY A 94 15.48 -11.24 -7.97
C GLY A 94 15.60 -11.57 -6.49
N GLN A 95 16.55 -10.97 -5.75
CA GLN A 95 16.75 -11.25 -4.33
C GLN A 95 15.49 -10.99 -3.49
N TYR A 96 14.66 -10.04 -3.90
CA TYR A 96 13.42 -9.66 -3.19
C TYR A 96 12.16 -10.17 -3.88
N SER A 97 12.29 -10.86 -5.02
CA SER A 97 11.13 -11.34 -5.76
C SER A 97 10.64 -12.68 -5.25
N LEU A 98 9.33 -12.89 -5.30
CA LEU A 98 8.72 -14.18 -5.00
C LEU A 98 9.22 -15.23 -5.98
N GLY A 99 9.90 -16.27 -5.45
CA GLY A 99 10.48 -17.35 -6.27
C GLY A 99 11.87 -17.05 -6.82
N GLY A 100 12.53 -15.93 -6.47
CA GLY A 100 13.92 -15.63 -6.86
C GLY A 100 14.11 -15.35 -8.35
N HIS A 101 13.04 -15.02 -9.08
CA HIS A 101 13.12 -14.67 -10.49
C HIS A 101 13.61 -13.25 -10.70
N ARG A 102 14.26 -12.99 -11.82
CA ARG A 102 14.67 -11.64 -12.22
C ARG A 102 13.50 -10.67 -12.10
N ASP A 103 13.80 -9.47 -11.61
CA ASP A 103 12.82 -8.44 -11.35
C ASP A 103 13.26 -7.10 -11.94
N VAL A 104 12.43 -6.09 -11.81
CA VAL A 104 12.72 -4.72 -12.18
C VAL A 104 12.49 -3.80 -10.98
N ALA A 105 13.28 -2.74 -10.86
CA ALA A 105 13.08 -1.73 -9.83
C ALA A 105 12.22 -0.58 -10.37
N LEU A 106 11.15 -0.25 -9.64
CA LEU A 106 10.33 0.93 -9.88
C LEU A 106 10.91 2.09 -9.08
N ILE A 107 11.05 3.24 -9.74
CA ILE A 107 11.39 4.51 -9.11
C ILE A 107 10.15 5.38 -9.17
N GLU A 108 9.61 5.76 -8.01
CA GLU A 108 8.31 6.41 -7.99
C GLU A 108 8.19 7.50 -6.91
N TYR A 109 7.10 8.26 -7.03
CA TYR A 109 6.70 9.29 -6.08
C TYR A 109 6.66 8.74 -4.66
N CYS A 110 7.28 9.47 -3.73
CA CYS A 110 7.18 9.20 -2.31
C CYS A 110 5.89 9.80 -1.76
N VAL A 111 4.92 8.94 -1.41
CA VAL A 111 3.64 9.34 -0.83
C VAL A 111 3.87 10.21 0.39
N LYS A 112 3.16 11.34 0.49
CA LYS A 112 3.25 12.28 1.61
C LYS A 112 2.24 11.89 2.69
N PHE A 113 2.73 11.78 3.89
CA PHE A 113 1.90 11.47 5.05
C PHE A 113 0.74 12.47 5.19
N ASP A 114 -0.49 11.96 5.27
CA ASP A 114 -1.66 12.79 5.55
C ASP A 114 -1.78 13.06 7.05
N PRO A 115 -1.85 14.33 7.49
CA PRO A 115 -1.92 14.70 8.90
C PRO A 115 -3.08 14.08 9.69
N ILE A 116 -4.13 13.62 9.02
CA ILE A 116 -5.28 12.98 9.68
C ILE A 116 -4.89 11.76 10.53
N PHE A 117 -3.78 11.11 10.19
CA PHE A 117 -3.26 9.97 10.93
C PHE A 117 -2.10 10.30 11.87
N SER A 118 -1.75 11.59 12.04
CA SER A 118 -0.55 12.01 12.78
C SER A 118 -0.50 11.52 14.22
N GLU A 119 -1.67 11.40 14.87
CA GLU A 119 -1.78 10.94 16.26
C GLU A 119 -1.68 9.42 16.39
N CYS A 120 -2.01 8.65 15.33
CA CYS A 120 -2.15 7.21 15.42
C CYS A 120 -1.23 6.43 14.46
N ALA A 121 -0.12 7.01 14.02
CA ALA A 121 0.87 6.33 13.20
C ALA A 121 2.29 6.62 13.67
N TYR A 122 3.14 5.63 13.62
CA TYR A 122 4.57 5.75 13.94
C TYR A 122 5.39 5.58 12.66
N ARG A 123 6.07 6.67 12.21
CA ARG A 123 7.04 6.67 11.11
C ARG A 123 6.65 5.79 9.93
N GLY A 124 5.73 6.19 9.12
CA GLY A 124 5.30 5.43 7.94
C GLY A 124 3.96 5.91 7.45
N ILE A 125 3.51 5.35 6.35
CA ILE A 125 2.24 5.73 5.75
C ILE A 125 1.20 4.68 6.14
N PRO A 126 0.14 5.06 6.88
CA PRO A 126 -1.04 4.23 7.04
C PRO A 126 -1.67 3.92 5.70
N ASP A 127 -2.25 2.75 5.58
CA ASP A 127 -3.03 2.40 4.41
C ASP A 127 -4.39 1.80 4.79
N ILE A 128 -5.30 1.86 3.84
CA ILE A 128 -6.63 1.32 3.95
C ILE A 128 -6.70 0.10 3.05
N ARG A 129 -6.87 -1.08 3.65
CA ARG A 129 -7.14 -2.31 2.91
C ARG A 129 -8.62 -2.52 2.79
N VAL A 130 -9.11 -2.63 1.56
CA VAL A 130 -10.49 -3.01 1.25
C VAL A 130 -10.49 -4.38 0.56
N ILE A 131 -11.28 -5.31 1.06
CA ILE A 131 -11.56 -6.56 0.35
C ILE A 131 -12.73 -6.31 -0.57
N VAL A 132 -12.53 -6.64 -1.84
CA VAL A 132 -13.56 -6.53 -2.88
C VAL A 132 -13.86 -7.94 -3.41
N PHE A 133 -15.13 -8.31 -3.42
CA PHE A 133 -15.63 -9.56 -3.95
C PHE A 133 -16.66 -9.31 -5.05
N ARG A 134 -16.37 -9.77 -6.27
CA ARG A 134 -17.22 -9.56 -7.46
C ARG A 134 -17.58 -8.07 -7.69
N GLY A 135 -16.65 -7.17 -7.36
CA GLY A 135 -16.85 -5.72 -7.47
C GLY A 135 -17.51 -5.07 -6.25
N TYR A 136 -17.92 -5.82 -5.23
CA TYR A 136 -18.51 -5.28 -4.01
C TYR A 136 -17.45 -5.17 -2.89
N PRO A 137 -17.24 -3.99 -2.28
CA PRO A 137 -16.49 -3.87 -1.04
C PRO A 137 -17.19 -4.67 0.08
N VAL A 138 -16.49 -5.65 0.66
CA VAL A 138 -17.10 -6.56 1.65
C VAL A 138 -16.52 -6.40 3.05
N MET A 139 -15.33 -5.87 3.19
CA MET A 139 -14.70 -5.60 4.49
C MET A 139 -13.55 -4.64 4.30
N ALA A 140 -13.32 -3.75 5.27
CA ALA A 140 -12.20 -2.81 5.24
C ALA A 140 -11.47 -2.75 6.58
N MET A 141 -10.20 -2.38 6.57
CA MET A 141 -9.40 -2.07 7.74
C MET A 141 -8.40 -0.97 7.45
N LEU A 142 -8.12 -0.16 8.46
CA LEU A 142 -6.99 0.76 8.49
C LEU A 142 -5.79 0.03 9.08
N ARG A 143 -4.63 0.10 8.42
CA ARG A 143 -3.38 -0.46 8.91
C ARG A 143 -2.47 0.68 9.38
N LEU A 144 -2.09 0.64 10.65
CA LEU A 144 -1.31 1.69 11.28
C LEU A 144 0.11 1.20 11.58
N PRO A 145 1.13 1.84 10.99
CA PRO A 145 2.52 1.54 11.29
C PRO A 145 2.87 1.71 12.76
N THR A 146 3.70 0.80 13.28
CA THR A 146 4.23 0.86 14.66
C THR A 146 5.75 0.85 14.65
N ARG A 147 6.37 1.08 15.80
CA ARG A 147 7.80 0.87 16.00
C ARG A 147 8.19 -0.59 15.73
N LYS A 148 7.35 -1.54 16.19
CA LYS A 148 7.57 -2.98 15.98
C LYS A 148 7.55 -3.36 14.50
N SER A 149 6.71 -2.72 13.70
CA SER A 149 6.64 -2.94 12.26
C SER A 149 7.68 -2.13 11.46
N HIS A 150 8.58 -1.41 12.15
CA HIS A 150 9.57 -0.51 11.52
C HIS A 150 8.94 0.50 10.55
N GLY A 151 7.76 1.02 10.88
CA GLY A 151 7.04 1.98 10.04
C GLY A 151 6.32 1.34 8.85
N LYS A 152 6.25 0.02 8.75
CA LYS A 152 5.48 -0.67 7.70
C LYS A 152 4.04 -0.91 8.15
N ALA A 153 3.07 -0.69 7.27
CA ALA A 153 1.66 -0.99 7.51
C ALA A 153 1.35 -2.50 7.28
N ASN A 154 2.13 -3.37 7.90
CA ASN A 154 2.03 -4.82 7.74
C ASN A 154 1.73 -5.50 9.08
N LEU A 155 0.54 -6.10 9.22
CA LEU A 155 0.09 -6.75 10.44
C LEU A 155 0.99 -7.93 10.86
N HIS A 156 1.54 -8.68 9.89
CA HIS A 156 2.47 -9.79 10.17
C HIS A 156 3.79 -9.31 10.77
N GLN A 157 4.16 -8.06 10.52
CA GLN A 157 5.35 -7.43 11.08
C GLN A 157 5.07 -6.61 12.34
N GLY A 158 3.82 -6.61 12.82
CA GLY A 158 3.43 -5.96 14.06
C GLY A 158 2.76 -4.59 13.92
N ALA A 159 2.29 -4.23 12.75
CA ALA A 159 1.39 -3.08 12.60
C ALA A 159 0.04 -3.33 13.27
N VAL A 160 -0.66 -2.27 13.62
CA VAL A 160 -2.03 -2.32 14.09
C VAL A 160 -2.98 -2.50 12.91
N GLY A 161 -3.98 -3.37 13.07
CA GLY A 161 -5.14 -3.43 12.19
C GLY A 161 -6.37 -2.90 12.92
N ALA A 162 -6.97 -1.84 12.42
CA ALA A 162 -8.23 -1.30 12.93
C ALA A 162 -9.36 -1.61 11.95
N GLY A 163 -10.43 -2.26 12.42
CA GLY A 163 -11.61 -2.51 11.62
C GLY A 163 -12.29 -1.21 11.20
N LEU A 164 -12.91 -1.21 10.01
CA LEU A 164 -13.65 -0.08 9.49
C LEU A 164 -15.10 -0.49 9.26
N ASP A 165 -16.02 0.28 9.80
CA ASP A 165 -17.43 0.16 9.45
C ASP A 165 -17.63 0.56 7.98
N LEU A 166 -18.19 -0.34 7.18
CA LEU A 166 -18.34 -0.11 5.73
C LEU A 166 -19.35 1.00 5.42
N ALA A 167 -20.36 1.19 6.26
CA ALA A 167 -21.36 2.21 6.00
C ALA A 167 -20.85 3.62 6.30
N THR A 168 -20.05 3.76 7.36
CA THR A 168 -19.64 5.06 7.86
C THR A 168 -18.19 5.40 7.57
N GLY A 169 -17.29 4.41 7.45
CA GLY A 169 -15.85 4.61 7.37
C GLY A 169 -15.21 4.95 8.70
N GLU A 170 -15.92 4.71 9.79
CA GLU A 170 -15.39 4.91 11.14
C GLU A 170 -14.59 3.70 11.61
N THR A 171 -13.46 3.93 12.28
CA THR A 171 -12.69 2.86 12.91
C THR A 171 -13.43 2.30 14.11
N THR A 172 -13.51 0.97 14.21
CA THR A 172 -14.26 0.28 15.27
C THR A 172 -13.32 -0.28 16.34
N CYS A 173 -12.83 -1.48 16.19
CA CYS A 173 -11.91 -2.13 17.10
C CYS A 173 -10.53 -2.28 16.46
N ALA A 174 -9.52 -2.50 17.29
CA ALA A 174 -8.16 -2.65 16.79
C ALA A 174 -7.46 -3.87 17.38
N VAL A 175 -6.48 -4.40 16.63
CA VAL A 175 -5.68 -5.55 17.04
C VAL A 175 -4.21 -5.38 16.65
N ILE A 176 -3.33 -6.01 17.44
CA ILE A 176 -1.95 -6.34 17.04
C ILE A 176 -1.81 -7.86 17.10
N GLY A 177 -1.47 -8.48 15.98
CA GLY A 177 -1.55 -9.93 15.87
C GLY A 177 -2.98 -10.41 16.15
N ASN A 178 -3.16 -11.18 17.21
CA ASN A 178 -4.48 -11.68 17.65
C ASN A 178 -5.02 -10.98 18.90
N SER A 179 -4.30 -10.01 19.45
CA SER A 179 -4.66 -9.33 20.69
C SER A 179 -5.40 -8.03 20.40
N GLY A 180 -6.59 -7.86 21.00
CA GLY A 180 -7.34 -6.60 20.94
C GLY A 180 -6.63 -5.50 21.71
N ILE A 181 -6.64 -4.29 21.14
CA ILE A 181 -6.11 -3.06 21.75
C ILE A 181 -7.11 -1.92 21.57
N THR A 182 -6.99 -0.89 22.42
CA THR A 182 -7.80 0.34 22.34
C THR A 182 -6.99 1.54 21.88
N GLU A 183 -5.69 1.53 22.20
CA GLU A 183 -4.76 2.62 21.94
C GLU A 183 -3.59 2.15 21.06
N HIS A 184 -3.06 3.07 20.27
CA HIS A 184 -1.86 2.82 19.48
C HIS A 184 -0.64 2.65 20.40
N PRO A 185 0.15 1.56 20.29
CA PRO A 185 1.17 1.19 21.29
C PRO A 185 2.31 2.19 21.43
N ASP A 186 2.59 2.97 20.40
CA ASP A 186 3.71 3.92 20.40
C ASP A 186 3.28 5.36 20.67
N THR A 187 2.02 5.70 20.45
CA THR A 187 1.52 7.08 20.58
C THR A 187 0.52 7.25 21.71
N GLY A 188 -0.12 6.17 22.19
CA GLY A 188 -1.19 6.22 23.18
C GLY A 188 -2.52 6.78 22.66
N ALA A 189 -2.62 7.08 21.38
CA ALA A 189 -3.84 7.63 20.80
C ALA A 189 -4.93 6.56 20.69
N LEU A 190 -6.17 6.93 21.03
CA LEU A 190 -7.35 6.10 20.82
C LEU A 190 -7.52 5.81 19.32
N ILE A 191 -7.81 4.54 19.00
CA ILE A 191 -7.94 4.08 17.60
C ILE A 191 -9.39 4.09 17.15
N ALA A 192 -10.32 3.64 17.97
CA ALA A 192 -11.74 3.60 17.62
C ALA A 192 -12.34 5.02 17.51
N GLY A 193 -13.38 5.19 16.69
CA GLY A 193 -14.10 6.45 16.52
C GLY A 193 -13.43 7.44 15.55
N ARG A 194 -12.41 7.02 14.79
CA ARG A 194 -11.75 7.87 13.79
C ARG A 194 -12.44 7.74 12.45
N GLN A 195 -12.83 8.87 11.88
CA GLN A 195 -13.49 8.95 10.59
C GLN A 195 -12.47 8.97 9.45
N ILE A 196 -12.59 8.03 8.49
CA ILE A 196 -11.83 8.07 7.25
C ILE A 196 -12.47 9.10 6.30
N PRO A 197 -11.72 10.09 5.80
CA PRO A 197 -12.27 11.11 4.92
C PRO A 197 -12.63 10.52 3.56
N ARG A 198 -13.66 11.11 2.92
CA ARG A 198 -14.11 10.75 1.57
C ARG A 198 -14.45 9.26 1.42
N TRP A 199 -15.00 8.66 2.47
CA TRP A 199 -15.22 7.21 2.54
C TRP A 199 -16.01 6.62 1.36
N PRO A 200 -17.15 7.20 0.91
CA PRO A 200 -17.86 6.68 -0.26
C PRO A 200 -16.98 6.65 -1.53
N TYR A 201 -16.14 7.66 -1.72
CA TYR A 201 -15.18 7.67 -2.85
C TYR A 201 -14.16 6.55 -2.75
N LEU A 202 -13.68 6.21 -1.54
CA LEU A 202 -12.72 5.13 -1.34
C LEU A 202 -13.34 3.76 -1.63
N LEU A 203 -14.60 3.55 -1.30
CA LEU A 203 -15.33 2.33 -1.63
C LEU A 203 -15.54 2.20 -3.14
N ASP A 204 -15.99 3.27 -3.83
CA ASP A 204 -16.09 3.30 -5.29
C ASP A 204 -14.73 3.03 -5.95
N PHE A 205 -13.68 3.69 -5.47
CA PHE A 205 -12.31 3.47 -5.92
C PHE A 205 -11.90 2.00 -5.82
N ALA A 206 -12.16 1.37 -4.68
CA ALA A 206 -11.85 -0.05 -4.46
C ALA A 206 -12.69 -0.97 -5.38
N ALA A 207 -13.99 -0.68 -5.54
CA ALA A 207 -14.88 -1.44 -6.42
C ALA A 207 -14.40 -1.42 -7.88
N ARG A 208 -13.96 -0.26 -8.38
CA ARG A 208 -13.40 -0.09 -9.72
C ARG A 208 -12.12 -0.90 -9.95
N CYS A 209 -11.34 -1.19 -8.91
CA CYS A 209 -10.16 -2.04 -9.03
C CYS A 209 -10.48 -3.49 -9.44
N HIS A 210 -11.71 -3.97 -9.18
CA HIS A 210 -12.16 -5.27 -9.69
C HIS A 210 -12.18 -5.30 -11.22
N GLU A 211 -12.61 -4.22 -11.86
CA GLU A 211 -12.71 -4.14 -13.33
C GLU A 211 -11.33 -4.16 -14.00
N LEU A 212 -10.29 -3.67 -13.33
CA LEU A 212 -8.91 -3.72 -13.85
C LEU A 212 -8.38 -5.14 -14.02
N THR A 213 -8.81 -6.04 -13.15
CA THR A 213 -8.19 -7.37 -13.04
C THR A 213 -9.09 -8.50 -13.49
N GLY A 214 -10.41 -8.31 -13.45
CA GLY A 214 -11.40 -9.36 -13.66
C GLY A 214 -11.38 -10.45 -12.58
N LEU A 215 -10.64 -10.24 -11.48
CA LEU A 215 -10.53 -11.21 -10.37
C LEU A 215 -11.73 -11.12 -9.45
N GLY A 216 -12.38 -12.24 -9.20
CA GLY A 216 -13.57 -12.30 -8.35
C GLY A 216 -13.32 -11.95 -6.86
N TYR A 217 -12.06 -11.97 -6.40
CA TYR A 217 -11.69 -11.66 -5.02
C TYR A 217 -10.33 -10.99 -4.98
N ILE A 218 -10.26 -9.76 -4.48
CA ILE A 218 -9.01 -8.98 -4.40
C ILE A 218 -8.94 -8.17 -3.10
N GLY A 219 -7.72 -7.89 -2.65
CA GLY A 219 -7.42 -6.87 -1.66
C GLY A 219 -6.89 -5.63 -2.33
N VAL A 220 -7.49 -4.48 -2.04
CA VAL A 220 -7.10 -3.17 -2.57
C VAL A 220 -6.46 -2.37 -1.44
N ASP A 221 -5.21 -1.96 -1.63
CA ASP A 221 -4.47 -1.13 -0.67
C ASP A 221 -4.46 0.32 -1.17
N ILE A 222 -5.08 1.20 -0.40
CA ILE A 222 -5.23 2.63 -0.71
C ILE A 222 -4.47 3.43 0.35
N VAL A 223 -3.64 4.36 -0.10
CA VAL A 223 -3.01 5.37 0.77
C VAL A 223 -3.65 6.72 0.56
N LEU A 224 -3.68 7.53 1.61
CA LEU A 224 -4.09 8.93 1.52
C LEU A 224 -2.82 9.80 1.45
N ASP A 225 -2.61 10.41 0.30
CA ASP A 225 -1.53 11.38 0.12
C ASP A 225 -2.03 12.77 0.45
N ARG A 226 -1.26 13.52 1.26
CA ARG A 226 -1.61 14.88 1.70
C ARG A 226 -1.89 15.84 0.54
N ASP A 227 -1.11 15.74 -0.53
CA ASP A 227 -1.12 16.70 -1.63
C ASP A 227 -1.98 16.23 -2.81
N LYS A 228 -2.07 14.90 -3.01
CA LYS A 228 -2.72 14.28 -4.17
C LYS A 228 -3.99 13.49 -3.81
N GLY A 229 -4.26 13.27 -2.53
CA GLY A 229 -5.41 12.50 -2.05
C GLY A 229 -5.25 10.98 -2.19
N PRO A 230 -6.35 10.22 -2.32
CA PRO A 230 -6.30 8.77 -2.36
C PRO A 230 -5.56 8.23 -3.58
N MET A 231 -4.70 7.22 -3.37
CA MET A 231 -3.94 6.54 -4.42
C MET A 231 -3.95 5.03 -4.20
N LEU A 232 -4.04 4.27 -5.28
CA LEU A 232 -3.81 2.84 -5.27
C LEU A 232 -2.33 2.55 -5.02
N LEU A 233 -2.02 1.87 -3.94
CA LEU A 233 -0.66 1.44 -3.62
C LEU A 233 -0.37 0.06 -4.21
N GLU A 234 -1.27 -0.90 -4.00
CA GLU A 234 -1.10 -2.29 -4.41
C GLU A 234 -2.45 -3.01 -4.54
N LEU A 235 -2.51 -4.01 -5.41
CA LEU A 235 -3.57 -5.02 -5.45
C LEU A 235 -3.02 -6.36 -4.98
N ASN A 236 -3.85 -7.13 -4.28
CA ASN A 236 -3.47 -8.42 -3.72
C ASN A 236 -4.46 -9.50 -4.14
N VAL A 237 -4.00 -10.57 -4.83
CA VAL A 237 -4.83 -11.71 -5.24
C VAL A 237 -5.19 -12.64 -4.08
N ARG A 238 -4.39 -12.65 -3.03
CA ARG A 238 -4.58 -13.49 -1.83
C ARG A 238 -4.42 -12.61 -0.59
N PRO A 239 -5.34 -11.66 -0.37
CA PRO A 239 -5.25 -10.79 0.79
C PRO A 239 -5.37 -11.60 2.08
N GLY A 240 -4.50 -11.28 3.04
CA GLY A 240 -4.50 -11.95 4.35
C GLY A 240 -5.84 -11.77 5.08
N LEU A 241 -6.24 -12.81 5.79
CA LEU A 241 -7.55 -12.87 6.48
C LEU A 241 -7.57 -12.17 7.85
N ASN A 242 -6.46 -11.58 8.28
CA ASN A 242 -6.38 -10.83 9.56
C ASN A 242 -7.35 -9.63 9.63
N ILE A 243 -7.85 -9.19 8.48
CA ILE A 243 -8.92 -8.19 8.41
C ILE A 243 -10.19 -8.63 9.14
N GLN A 244 -10.49 -9.94 9.18
CA GLN A 244 -11.62 -10.47 9.92
C GLN A 244 -11.41 -10.34 11.44
N ILE A 245 -10.16 -10.52 11.91
CA ILE A 245 -9.80 -10.34 13.33
C ILE A 245 -9.94 -8.85 13.70
N ALA A 246 -9.43 -7.95 12.84
CA ALA A 246 -9.53 -6.51 13.04
C ALA A 246 -10.99 -6.02 13.11
N ASN A 247 -11.89 -6.65 12.36
CA ASN A 247 -13.32 -6.33 12.34
C ASN A 247 -14.15 -7.16 13.34
N ARG A 248 -13.55 -8.14 14.03
CA ARG A 248 -14.26 -9.12 14.87
C ARG A 248 -15.46 -9.76 14.17
N CYS A 249 -15.36 -9.94 12.88
CA CYS A 249 -16.45 -10.41 12.03
C CYS A 249 -15.89 -11.28 10.88
N GLY A 250 -16.60 -12.39 10.57
CA GLY A 250 -16.26 -13.24 9.44
C GLY A 250 -16.73 -12.67 8.10
N LEU A 251 -16.02 -12.99 7.03
CA LEU A 251 -16.38 -12.61 5.65
C LEU A 251 -17.51 -13.47 5.07
N ARG A 252 -17.65 -14.70 5.53
CA ARG A 252 -18.47 -15.73 4.89
C ARG A 252 -19.88 -15.32 4.56
N ASP A 253 -20.58 -14.67 5.49
CA ASP A 253 -21.99 -14.33 5.30
C ASP A 253 -22.16 -13.18 4.29
N ARG A 254 -21.24 -12.23 4.28
CA ARG A 254 -21.21 -11.16 3.28
C ARG A 254 -20.94 -11.69 1.87
N LEU A 255 -20.01 -12.65 1.74
CA LEU A 255 -19.74 -13.28 0.44
C LEU A 255 -20.96 -14.03 -0.09
N ARG A 256 -21.68 -14.78 0.78
CA ARG A 256 -22.91 -15.50 0.41
C ARG A 256 -24.04 -14.58 -0.06
N ILE A 257 -24.20 -13.42 0.57
CA ILE A 257 -25.20 -12.43 0.13
C ILE A 257 -24.90 -12.00 -1.31
N ILE A 258 -23.64 -11.70 -1.63
CA ILE A 258 -23.24 -11.26 -2.96
C ILE A 258 -23.33 -12.41 -3.98
N GLU A 259 -22.97 -13.63 -3.60
CA GLU A 259 -23.11 -14.81 -4.45
C GLU A 259 -24.57 -15.07 -4.86
N ALA A 260 -25.52 -14.70 -4.00
CA ALA A 260 -26.95 -14.84 -4.28
C ALA A 260 -27.53 -13.71 -5.16
N GLN A 261 -26.77 -12.64 -5.41
CA GLN A 261 -27.17 -11.55 -6.30
C GLN A 261 -26.88 -11.92 -7.75
N SER A 262 -27.78 -11.53 -8.66
CA SER A 262 -27.60 -11.76 -10.10
C SER A 262 -26.40 -10.93 -10.64
N ASP A 263 -25.59 -11.51 -11.52
CA ASP A 263 -24.58 -10.81 -12.27
C ASP A 263 -25.23 -9.72 -13.14
N GLY A 264 -24.73 -8.49 -13.10
CA GLY A 264 -25.22 -7.40 -13.96
C GLY A 264 -25.37 -6.03 -13.30
N VAL A 265 -25.06 -5.91 -12.01
CA VAL A 265 -25.11 -4.62 -11.28
C VAL A 265 -23.85 -3.80 -11.58
N GLY A 266 -24.02 -2.54 -11.99
CA GLY A 266 -22.92 -1.60 -12.26
C GLY A 266 -22.12 -1.23 -11.01
N VAL A 267 -20.91 -0.65 -11.19
CA VAL A 267 -20.02 -0.26 -10.07
C VAL A 267 -20.72 0.70 -9.10
N THR A 268 -21.46 1.68 -9.62
CA THR A 268 -22.17 2.69 -8.80
C THR A 268 -23.25 2.09 -7.91
N GLU A 269 -23.77 0.92 -8.25
CA GLU A 269 -24.80 0.22 -7.47
C GLU A 269 -24.20 -0.79 -6.48
N ARG A 270 -22.85 -0.98 -6.51
CA ARG A 270 -22.10 -1.92 -5.65
C ARG A 270 -21.54 -1.26 -4.39
N VAL A 271 -21.58 0.05 -4.29
CA VAL A 271 -21.11 0.88 -3.18
C VAL A 271 -22.30 1.49 -2.44
#